data_ebf5eb6babcf2ce47ce242b8b69814ec
#
_entry.id   ebf5eb6babcf2ce47ce242b8b69814ec
#
_cell.length_a   1.000
_cell.length_b   1.000
_cell.length_c   1.000
_cell.angle_alpha   90.00
_cell.angle_beta   90.00
_cell.angle_gamma   90.00
#
_symmetry.space_group_name_H-M   'P 1'
#
loop_
_entity.id
_entity.type
_entity.pdbx_description
1 polymer ?
#
loop_
_entity_poly.entity_id
_entity_poly.type
_entity_poly.pdbx_seq_one_letter_code
_entity_poly.pdbx_strand_id
1 'polypeptide(L)'
;MSYLIDFKKITLEQYKKELEKRTFIPSRQILKDKADIHFNVFVKANIKTLEELFSVLKNSKLKAELLNKNKNVSDEYLTILLRELKSIQPKPVKLRDFTWISNNTIDKIEKAGISNTQMLYEKLGKSYEREKFVNTFGIDEHEIIELLKLSDLTRIQWVNTTFARVLFAAGFDTVEKVSKASPEDLYNKVALKNEAMKLYKGKIGLNDMKLCIEAAKYIDIEIEV
;
A
#
# COMPACT_ATOMS: atom_id res chain seq x y z
N MET A 1 15.00 -5.46 3.42
CA MET A 1 13.87 -4.55 3.16
C MET A 1 12.70 -5.36 2.61
N SER A 2 11.48 -5.05 2.98
CA SER A 2 10.27 -5.71 2.47
C SER A 2 9.37 -4.69 1.76
N TYR A 3 8.99 -5.00 0.53
CA TYR A 3 7.97 -4.24 -0.20
C TYR A 3 6.57 -4.42 0.41
N LEU A 4 6.31 -5.61 0.96
CA LEU A 4 5.03 -5.96 1.56
C LEU A 4 4.93 -5.43 3.00
N ILE A 5 3.71 -5.15 3.44
CA ILE A 5 3.41 -4.77 4.82
C ILE A 5 3.51 -6.01 5.71
N ASP A 6 4.28 -5.91 6.79
CA ASP A 6 4.44 -7.02 7.75
C ASP A 6 3.23 -7.11 8.69
N PHE A 7 2.26 -7.93 8.30
CA PHE A 7 1.06 -8.19 9.10
C PHE A 7 1.32 -8.84 10.46
N LYS A 8 2.52 -9.39 10.70
CA LYS A 8 2.90 -9.94 12.02
C LYS A 8 3.09 -8.84 13.06
N LYS A 9 3.48 -7.64 12.61
CA LYS A 9 3.67 -6.47 13.49
C LYS A 9 2.36 -5.77 13.89
N ILE A 10 1.25 -6.07 13.22
CA ILE A 10 -0.04 -5.42 13.44
C ILE A 10 -0.91 -6.32 14.29
N THR A 11 -1.22 -5.90 15.53
CA THR A 11 -2.13 -6.63 16.41
C THR A 11 -3.59 -6.46 15.97
N LEU A 12 -4.46 -7.43 16.33
CA LEU A 12 -5.89 -7.31 16.07
C LEU A 12 -6.51 -6.06 16.73
N GLU A 13 -6.04 -5.70 17.91
CA GLU A 13 -6.54 -4.53 18.64
C GLU A 13 -6.19 -3.23 17.92
N GLN A 14 -4.93 -3.10 17.44
CA GLN A 14 -4.51 -1.95 16.63
C GLN A 14 -5.37 -1.84 15.38
N TYR A 15 -5.52 -2.93 14.64
CA TYR A 15 -6.30 -2.94 13.41
C TYR A 15 -7.78 -2.63 13.64
N LYS A 16 -8.40 -3.16 14.72
CA LYS A 16 -9.76 -2.83 15.11
C LYS A 16 -9.93 -1.32 15.34
N LYS A 17 -9.05 -0.72 16.15
CA LYS A 17 -9.06 0.73 16.41
C LYS A 17 -8.96 1.57 15.14
N GLU A 18 -8.17 1.09 14.18
CA GLU A 18 -8.06 1.76 12.89
C GLU A 18 -9.32 1.59 12.02
N LEU A 19 -9.91 0.40 11.99
CA LEU A 19 -11.19 0.17 11.31
C LEU A 19 -12.31 1.10 11.83
N GLU A 20 -12.36 1.30 13.13
CA GLU A 20 -13.37 2.17 13.78
C GLU A 20 -13.22 3.64 13.38
N LYS A 21 -11.99 4.12 13.14
CA LYS A 21 -11.71 5.49 12.71
C LYS A 21 -11.95 5.73 11.22
N ARG A 22 -11.79 4.70 10.38
CA ARG A 22 -11.86 4.83 8.92
C ARG A 22 -13.26 5.22 8.45
N THR A 23 -13.31 6.01 7.38
CA THR A 23 -14.52 6.22 6.60
C THR A 23 -14.55 5.19 5.46
N PHE A 24 -15.56 4.35 5.43
CA PHE A 24 -15.74 3.34 4.40
C PHE A 24 -16.77 3.76 3.35
N ILE A 25 -16.56 3.26 2.13
CA ILE A 25 -17.61 3.26 1.11
C ILE A 25 -18.79 2.37 1.59
N PRO A 26 -20.02 2.58 1.11
CA PRO A 26 -21.19 1.85 1.60
C PRO A 26 -21.03 0.33 1.63
N SER A 27 -20.40 -0.27 0.59
CA SER A 27 -20.19 -1.72 0.50
C SER A 27 -19.18 -2.29 1.53
N ARG A 28 -18.46 -1.45 2.26
CA ARG A 28 -17.52 -1.86 3.32
C ARG A 28 -17.94 -1.40 4.71
N GLN A 29 -19.04 -0.68 4.83
CA GLN A 29 -19.54 -0.17 6.11
C GLN A 29 -19.76 -1.30 7.13
N ILE A 30 -20.17 -2.48 6.69
CA ILE A 30 -20.33 -3.69 7.51
C ILE A 30 -19.08 -4.02 8.35
N LEU A 31 -17.89 -3.60 7.94
CA LEU A 31 -16.65 -3.83 8.69
C LEU A 31 -16.61 -3.08 10.03
N LYS A 32 -17.32 -1.94 10.13
CA LYS A 32 -17.47 -1.19 11.39
C LYS A 32 -18.62 -1.70 12.24
N ASP A 33 -19.64 -2.25 11.57
CA ASP A 33 -20.83 -2.70 12.27
C ASP A 33 -20.48 -3.85 13.22
N LYS A 34 -20.78 -3.68 14.50
CA LYS A 34 -20.52 -4.69 15.56
C LYS A 34 -19.03 -5.15 15.60
N ALA A 35 -18.07 -4.25 15.29
CA ALA A 35 -16.64 -4.57 15.28
C ALA A 35 -16.20 -5.25 16.58
N ASP A 36 -16.66 -4.78 17.75
CA ASP A 36 -16.38 -5.41 19.04
C ASP A 36 -16.76 -6.89 19.08
N ILE A 37 -17.95 -7.23 18.59
CA ILE A 37 -18.46 -8.61 18.60
C ILE A 37 -17.61 -9.48 17.67
N HIS A 38 -17.33 -9.00 16.47
CA HIS A 38 -16.55 -9.74 15.47
C HIS A 38 -15.10 -9.96 15.91
N PHE A 39 -14.44 -8.92 16.43
CA PHE A 39 -13.06 -9.03 16.89
C PHE A 39 -12.92 -9.89 18.15
N ASN A 40 -13.92 -9.88 19.05
CA ASN A 40 -13.96 -10.80 20.19
C ASN A 40 -14.01 -12.28 19.74
N VAL A 41 -14.65 -12.60 18.62
CA VAL A 41 -14.63 -13.95 18.04
C VAL A 41 -13.21 -14.34 17.64
N PHE A 42 -12.47 -13.45 17.00
CA PHE A 42 -11.08 -13.71 16.59
C PHE A 42 -10.16 -13.90 17.81
N VAL A 43 -10.30 -13.05 18.83
CA VAL A 43 -9.52 -13.18 20.07
C VAL A 43 -9.81 -14.52 20.77
N LYS A 44 -11.08 -14.94 20.86
CA LYS A 44 -11.47 -16.25 21.42
C LYS A 44 -10.96 -17.44 20.59
N ALA A 45 -10.74 -17.24 19.29
CA ALA A 45 -10.09 -18.21 18.42
C ALA A 45 -8.55 -18.19 18.52
N ASN A 46 -7.98 -17.45 19.49
CA ASN A 46 -6.55 -17.27 19.73
C ASN A 46 -5.80 -16.62 18.55
N ILE A 47 -6.48 -15.82 17.74
CA ILE A 47 -5.88 -14.99 16.69
C ILE A 47 -5.41 -13.68 17.33
N LYS A 48 -4.14 -13.32 17.17
CA LYS A 48 -3.51 -12.18 17.83
C LYS A 48 -3.06 -11.10 16.85
N THR A 49 -2.67 -11.50 15.65
CA THR A 49 -2.09 -10.62 14.63
C THR A 49 -2.92 -10.61 13.36
N LEU A 50 -2.67 -9.60 12.52
CA LEU A 50 -3.30 -9.52 11.20
C LEU A 50 -2.86 -10.65 10.27
N GLU A 51 -1.61 -11.15 10.41
CA GLU A 51 -1.11 -12.29 9.65
C GLU A 51 -1.88 -13.57 9.96
N GLU A 52 -2.12 -13.84 11.26
CA GLU A 52 -2.91 -14.99 11.67
C GLU A 52 -4.35 -14.90 11.16
N LEU A 53 -4.99 -13.71 11.30
CA LEU A 53 -6.32 -13.47 10.76
C LEU A 53 -6.37 -13.67 9.24
N PHE A 54 -5.44 -13.08 8.52
CA PHE A 54 -5.35 -13.19 7.08
C PHE A 54 -5.18 -14.65 6.62
N SER A 55 -4.34 -15.40 7.31
CA SER A 55 -4.11 -16.82 7.05
C SER A 55 -5.36 -17.67 7.27
N VAL A 56 -6.10 -17.43 8.37
CA VAL A 56 -7.38 -18.10 8.64
C VAL A 56 -8.41 -17.78 7.55
N LEU A 57 -8.54 -16.52 7.18
CA LEU A 57 -9.53 -16.08 6.18
C LEU A 57 -9.22 -16.57 4.75
N LYS A 58 -7.94 -16.77 4.41
CA LYS A 58 -7.51 -17.32 3.11
C LYS A 58 -7.75 -18.83 3.01
N ASN A 59 -7.72 -19.54 4.12
CA ASN A 59 -7.90 -20.97 4.16
C ASN A 59 -9.40 -21.31 4.32
N SER A 60 -10.00 -21.90 3.30
CA SER A 60 -11.45 -22.20 3.28
C SER A 60 -11.87 -23.13 4.43
N LYS A 61 -11.03 -24.08 4.82
CA LYS A 61 -11.31 -25.02 5.93
C LYS A 61 -11.30 -24.27 7.27
N LEU A 62 -10.26 -23.48 7.55
CA LEU A 62 -10.15 -22.72 8.81
C LEU A 62 -11.26 -21.66 8.92
N LYS A 63 -11.59 -20.98 7.79
CA LYS A 63 -12.70 -20.05 7.71
C LYS A 63 -14.04 -20.72 8.04
N ALA A 64 -14.30 -21.91 7.47
CA ALA A 64 -15.52 -22.67 7.76
C ALA A 64 -15.57 -23.14 9.23
N GLU A 65 -14.45 -23.59 9.81
CA GLU A 65 -14.38 -23.94 11.24
C GLU A 65 -14.70 -22.73 12.15
N LEU A 66 -14.18 -21.54 11.80
CA LEU A 66 -14.45 -20.30 12.53
C LEU A 66 -15.95 -19.97 12.51
N LEU A 67 -16.59 -20.07 11.34
CA LEU A 67 -18.01 -19.80 11.14
C LEU A 67 -18.89 -20.82 11.92
N ASN A 68 -18.56 -22.10 11.85
CA ASN A 68 -19.33 -23.17 12.51
C ASN A 68 -19.32 -23.01 14.05
N LYS A 69 -18.20 -22.55 14.60
CA LYS A 69 -18.05 -22.35 16.05
C LYS A 69 -18.66 -21.03 16.54
N ASN A 70 -18.93 -20.07 15.64
CA ASN A 70 -19.29 -18.70 16.04
C ASN A 70 -20.43 -18.14 15.19
N LYS A 71 -21.64 -18.20 15.70
CA LYS A 71 -22.86 -17.67 15.02
C LYS A 71 -22.92 -16.13 14.93
N ASN A 72 -22.03 -15.44 15.64
CA ASN A 72 -22.00 -13.97 15.67
C ASN A 72 -21.19 -13.34 14.51
N VAL A 73 -20.64 -14.15 13.62
CA VAL A 73 -19.88 -13.69 12.45
C VAL A 73 -20.48 -14.33 11.20
N SER A 74 -20.75 -13.52 10.18
CA SER A 74 -21.28 -14.02 8.90
C SER A 74 -20.16 -14.30 7.90
N ASP A 75 -20.43 -15.18 6.91
CA ASP A 75 -19.52 -15.41 5.79
C ASP A 75 -19.32 -14.15 4.96
N GLU A 76 -20.35 -13.35 4.80
CA GLU A 76 -20.30 -12.06 4.12
C GLU A 76 -19.28 -11.12 4.79
N TYR A 77 -19.37 -10.95 6.12
CA TYR A 77 -18.43 -10.14 6.89
C TYR A 77 -16.98 -10.60 6.67
N LEU A 78 -16.71 -11.91 6.83
CA LEU A 78 -15.36 -12.46 6.66
C LEU A 78 -14.85 -12.30 5.22
N THR A 79 -15.75 -12.39 4.25
CA THR A 79 -15.39 -12.20 2.83
C THR A 79 -15.02 -10.76 2.54
N ILE A 80 -15.77 -9.79 3.08
CA ILE A 80 -15.48 -8.37 2.92
C ILE A 80 -14.19 -8.01 3.69
N LEU A 81 -14.01 -8.56 4.89
CA LEU A 81 -12.79 -8.36 5.68
C LEU A 81 -11.55 -8.91 4.95
N LEU A 82 -11.63 -10.09 4.36
CA LEU A 82 -10.54 -10.64 3.54
C LEU A 82 -10.22 -9.76 2.33
N ARG A 83 -11.23 -9.20 1.66
CA ARG A 83 -11.02 -8.25 0.55
C ARG A 83 -10.33 -6.97 1.04
N GLU A 84 -10.72 -6.48 2.21
CA GLU A 84 -10.05 -5.31 2.83
C GLU A 84 -8.59 -5.61 3.13
N LEU A 85 -8.28 -6.71 3.83
CA LEU A 85 -6.91 -7.10 4.12
C LEU A 85 -6.05 -7.29 2.86
N LYS A 86 -6.62 -7.91 1.81
CA LYS A 86 -5.95 -8.03 0.51
C LYS A 86 -5.68 -6.68 -0.16
N SER A 87 -6.51 -5.66 0.11
CA SER A 87 -6.34 -4.33 -0.49
C SER A 87 -5.31 -3.48 0.25
N ILE A 88 -5.02 -3.81 1.51
CA ILE A 88 -3.95 -3.16 2.29
C ILE A 88 -2.57 -3.60 1.78
N GLN A 89 -2.41 -4.88 1.41
CA GLN A 89 -1.14 -5.36 0.87
C GLN A 89 -0.84 -4.72 -0.49
N PRO A 90 0.34 -4.10 -0.66
CA PRO A 90 0.72 -3.52 -1.92
C PRO A 90 0.85 -4.60 -3.01
N LYS A 91 0.45 -4.24 -4.22
CA LYS A 91 0.58 -5.11 -5.39
C LYS A 91 1.73 -4.61 -6.24
N PRO A 92 2.71 -5.47 -6.58
CA PRO A 92 3.78 -5.07 -7.47
C PRO A 92 3.25 -4.61 -8.83
N VAL A 93 3.77 -3.49 -9.31
CA VAL A 93 3.43 -2.90 -10.61
C VAL A 93 4.62 -3.14 -11.56
N LYS A 94 4.36 -3.36 -12.84
CA LYS A 94 5.41 -3.51 -13.85
C LYS A 94 6.16 -2.19 -14.02
N LEU A 95 7.48 -2.22 -14.16
CA LEU A 95 8.27 -1.00 -14.38
C LEU A 95 7.88 -0.29 -15.67
N ARG A 96 7.45 -1.01 -16.70
CA ARG A 96 6.95 -0.45 -17.96
C ARG A 96 5.65 0.35 -17.84
N ASP A 97 4.92 0.20 -16.73
CA ASP A 97 3.71 1.00 -16.47
C ASP A 97 4.05 2.45 -16.10
N PHE A 98 5.32 2.75 -15.78
CA PHE A 98 5.85 4.12 -15.62
C PHE A 98 6.28 4.68 -16.98
N THR A 99 5.32 4.94 -17.85
CA THR A 99 5.50 5.29 -19.27
C THR A 99 6.29 6.57 -19.56
N TRP A 100 6.59 7.35 -18.55
CA TRP A 100 7.39 8.59 -18.66
C TRP A 100 8.86 8.39 -18.31
N ILE A 101 9.23 7.21 -17.83
CA ILE A 101 10.64 6.83 -17.61
C ILE A 101 11.22 6.32 -18.93
N SER A 102 12.52 6.57 -19.15
CA SER A 102 13.23 6.16 -20.35
C SER A 102 13.10 4.64 -20.60
N ASN A 103 12.68 4.27 -21.81
CA ASN A 103 12.63 2.86 -22.20
C ASN A 103 14.02 2.20 -22.11
N ASN A 104 15.08 2.92 -22.43
CA ASN A 104 16.45 2.41 -22.33
C ASN A 104 16.79 2.03 -20.88
N THR A 105 16.40 2.86 -19.91
CA THR A 105 16.59 2.58 -18.48
C THR A 105 15.79 1.38 -18.03
N ILE A 106 14.51 1.30 -18.42
CA ILE A 106 13.66 0.14 -18.10
C ILE A 106 14.25 -1.14 -18.71
N ASP A 107 14.70 -1.11 -19.97
CA ASP A 107 15.29 -2.27 -20.64
C ASP A 107 16.56 -2.78 -19.93
N LYS A 108 17.42 -1.87 -19.47
CA LYS A 108 18.62 -2.23 -18.70
C LYS A 108 18.26 -2.87 -17.36
N ILE A 109 17.29 -2.30 -16.65
CA ILE A 109 16.81 -2.82 -15.35
C ILE A 109 16.18 -4.20 -15.53
N GLU A 110 15.36 -4.40 -16.57
CA GLU A 110 14.72 -5.69 -16.84
C GLU A 110 15.73 -6.76 -17.29
N LYS A 111 16.76 -6.39 -18.08
CA LYS A 111 17.88 -7.31 -18.42
C LYS A 111 18.65 -7.76 -17.18
N ALA A 112 18.70 -6.94 -16.13
CA ALA A 112 19.26 -7.33 -14.82
C ALA A 112 18.31 -8.17 -13.97
N GLY A 113 17.15 -8.59 -14.51
CA GLY A 113 16.16 -9.44 -13.86
C GLY A 113 15.27 -8.70 -12.85
N ILE A 114 15.05 -7.38 -13.03
CA ILE A 114 14.16 -6.57 -12.19
C ILE A 114 13.00 -6.06 -13.06
N SER A 115 11.80 -6.61 -12.91
CA SER A 115 10.67 -6.34 -13.81
C SER A 115 9.49 -5.59 -13.16
N ASN A 116 9.50 -5.42 -11.84
CA ASN A 116 8.41 -4.78 -11.12
C ASN A 116 8.90 -4.00 -9.90
N THR A 117 7.99 -3.21 -9.32
CA THR A 117 8.27 -2.31 -8.19
C THR A 117 8.77 -3.06 -6.95
N GLN A 118 8.28 -4.26 -6.66
CA GLN A 118 8.74 -5.05 -5.52
C GLN A 118 10.20 -5.46 -5.69
N MET A 119 10.55 -6.03 -6.85
CA MET A 119 11.93 -6.44 -7.13
C MET A 119 12.89 -5.26 -7.10
N LEU A 120 12.47 -4.11 -7.65
CA LEU A 120 13.25 -2.89 -7.62
C LEU A 120 13.48 -2.42 -6.17
N TYR A 121 12.42 -2.31 -5.39
CA TYR A 121 12.45 -1.88 -4.01
C TYR A 121 13.36 -2.76 -3.14
N GLU A 122 13.18 -4.09 -3.23
CA GLU A 122 13.91 -5.05 -2.41
C GLU A 122 15.39 -5.18 -2.78
N LYS A 123 15.74 -4.98 -4.08
CA LYS A 123 17.11 -5.10 -4.56
C LYS A 123 17.90 -3.79 -4.49
N LEU A 124 17.27 -2.64 -4.79
CA LEU A 124 17.95 -1.36 -4.96
C LEU A 124 17.58 -0.29 -3.92
N GLY A 125 16.76 -0.63 -2.95
CA GLY A 125 16.33 0.32 -1.91
C GLY A 125 17.45 0.80 -0.98
N LYS A 126 18.55 0.03 -0.84
CA LYS A 126 19.75 0.44 -0.11
C LYS A 126 20.70 1.19 -1.03
N SER A 127 21.30 2.28 -0.52
CA SER A 127 22.23 3.14 -1.29
C SER A 127 23.40 2.37 -1.87
N TYR A 128 24.05 1.52 -1.09
CA TYR A 128 25.17 0.70 -1.53
C TYR A 128 24.83 -0.24 -2.70
N GLU A 129 23.70 -0.93 -2.64
CA GLU A 129 23.26 -1.84 -3.71
C GLU A 129 22.93 -1.06 -4.98
N ARG A 130 22.37 0.12 -4.84
CA ARG A 130 22.02 1.02 -5.93
C ARG A 130 23.26 1.54 -6.63
N GLU A 131 24.25 2.06 -5.88
CA GLU A 131 25.52 2.54 -6.42
C GLU A 131 26.23 1.46 -7.23
N LYS A 132 26.34 0.26 -6.70
CA LYS A 132 26.91 -0.90 -7.39
C LYS A 132 26.17 -1.21 -8.69
N PHE A 133 24.84 -1.18 -8.66
CA PHE A 133 23.99 -1.46 -9.81
C PHE A 133 24.17 -0.40 -10.91
N VAL A 134 24.11 0.87 -10.56
CA VAL A 134 24.31 2.01 -11.45
C VAL A 134 25.63 1.90 -12.18
N ASN A 135 26.72 1.65 -11.45
CA ASN A 135 28.07 1.49 -12.02
C ASN A 135 28.18 0.27 -12.93
N THR A 136 27.51 -0.84 -12.59
CA THR A 136 27.56 -2.08 -13.40
C THR A 136 26.83 -1.96 -14.72
N PHE A 137 25.66 -1.30 -14.73
CA PHE A 137 24.77 -1.25 -15.91
C PHE A 137 24.80 0.08 -16.66
N GLY A 138 25.56 1.06 -16.18
CA GLY A 138 25.67 2.39 -16.80
C GLY A 138 24.30 3.08 -16.91
N ILE A 139 23.55 3.12 -15.81
CA ILE A 139 22.23 3.75 -15.72
C ILE A 139 22.38 5.07 -14.96
N ASP A 140 21.56 6.06 -15.27
CA ASP A 140 21.50 7.30 -14.50
C ASP A 140 20.91 7.01 -13.11
N GLU A 141 21.65 7.36 -12.06
CA GLU A 141 21.22 7.16 -10.69
C GLU A 141 19.93 7.92 -10.36
N HIS A 142 19.76 9.11 -10.94
CA HIS A 142 18.53 9.90 -10.74
C HIS A 142 17.29 9.18 -11.24
N GLU A 143 17.37 8.48 -12.39
CA GLU A 143 16.25 7.70 -12.91
C GLU A 143 15.92 6.48 -12.01
N ILE A 144 16.94 5.85 -11.42
CA ILE A 144 16.73 4.76 -10.45
C ILE A 144 16.09 5.29 -9.16
N ILE A 145 16.55 6.42 -8.64
CA ILE A 145 15.98 7.06 -7.43
C ILE A 145 14.53 7.48 -7.70
N GLU A 146 14.23 8.06 -8.86
CA GLU A 146 12.84 8.40 -9.23
C GLU A 146 11.96 7.14 -9.26
N LEU A 147 12.41 6.07 -9.92
CA LEU A 147 11.67 4.80 -9.96
C LEU A 147 11.48 4.18 -8.57
N LEU A 148 12.48 4.27 -7.69
CA LEU A 148 12.37 3.79 -6.31
C LEU A 148 11.34 4.58 -5.51
N LYS A 149 11.36 5.90 -5.60
CA LYS A 149 10.37 6.77 -4.95
C LYS A 149 8.95 6.49 -5.47
N LEU A 150 8.79 6.33 -6.78
CA LEU A 150 7.51 5.96 -7.38
C LEU A 150 7.08 4.56 -6.93
N SER A 151 8.01 3.60 -6.85
CA SER A 151 7.76 2.25 -6.34
C SER A 151 7.32 2.27 -4.88
N ASP A 152 7.94 3.12 -4.05
CA ASP A 152 7.54 3.31 -2.66
C ASP A 152 6.11 3.87 -2.55
N LEU A 153 5.79 4.90 -3.33
CA LEU A 153 4.45 5.50 -3.36
C LEU A 153 3.37 4.50 -3.79
N THR A 154 3.66 3.56 -4.71
CA THR A 154 2.68 2.54 -5.13
C THR A 154 2.41 1.48 -4.06
N ARG A 155 3.12 1.47 -2.93
CA ARG A 155 2.81 0.66 -1.75
C ARG A 155 1.61 1.19 -0.96
N ILE A 156 1.29 2.48 -1.11
CA ILE A 156 0.13 3.08 -0.46
C ILE A 156 -1.15 2.51 -1.09
N GLN A 157 -2.07 2.04 -0.26
CA GLN A 157 -3.36 1.49 -0.69
C GLN A 157 -4.07 2.45 -1.65
N TRP A 158 -4.52 1.95 -2.80
CA TRP A 158 -5.19 2.66 -3.91
C TRP A 158 -4.32 3.63 -4.73
N VAL A 159 -3.05 3.79 -4.41
CA VAL A 159 -2.13 4.59 -5.23
C VAL A 159 -1.65 3.75 -6.41
N ASN A 160 -2.13 4.07 -7.62
CA ASN A 160 -1.62 3.50 -8.87
C ASN A 160 -0.46 4.34 -9.43
N THR A 161 0.17 3.89 -10.53
CA THR A 161 1.31 4.59 -11.15
C THR A 161 1.01 6.04 -11.52
N THR A 162 -0.18 6.31 -12.06
CA THR A 162 -0.61 7.66 -12.45
C THR A 162 -0.72 8.58 -11.24
N PHE A 163 -1.35 8.09 -10.16
CA PHE A 163 -1.49 8.90 -8.95
C PHE A 163 -0.16 9.05 -8.19
N ALA A 164 0.70 8.01 -8.19
CA ALA A 164 2.07 8.12 -7.69
C ALA A 164 2.85 9.22 -8.40
N ARG A 165 2.70 9.36 -9.73
CA ARG A 165 3.31 10.46 -10.50
C ARG A 165 2.80 11.84 -10.07
N VAL A 166 1.51 11.98 -9.77
CA VAL A 166 0.96 13.25 -9.29
C VAL A 166 1.49 13.58 -7.89
N LEU A 167 1.53 12.61 -6.97
CA LEU A 167 2.11 12.77 -5.63
C LEU A 167 3.56 13.19 -5.71
N PHE A 168 4.36 12.47 -6.50
CA PHE A 168 5.78 12.77 -6.74
C PHE A 168 5.97 14.19 -7.25
N ALA A 169 5.23 14.58 -8.29
CA ALA A 169 5.29 15.91 -8.88
C ALA A 169 4.80 17.03 -7.94
N ALA A 170 3.94 16.70 -6.99
CA ALA A 170 3.47 17.63 -5.94
C ALA A 170 4.44 17.76 -4.76
N GLY A 171 5.60 17.04 -4.78
CA GLY A 171 6.63 17.07 -3.74
C GLY A 171 6.44 16.03 -2.63
N PHE A 172 5.43 15.19 -2.71
CA PHE A 172 5.21 14.04 -1.82
C PHE A 172 5.77 12.76 -2.46
N ASP A 173 7.08 12.74 -2.67
CA ASP A 173 7.79 11.76 -3.47
C ASP A 173 8.18 10.47 -2.72
N THR A 174 7.84 10.36 -1.43
CA THR A 174 8.03 9.16 -0.60
C THR A 174 6.82 8.88 0.28
N VAL A 175 6.64 7.62 0.73
CA VAL A 175 5.63 7.23 1.72
C VAL A 175 5.79 8.06 2.99
N GLU A 176 7.02 8.32 3.43
CA GLU A 176 7.30 9.11 4.62
C GLU A 176 6.70 10.53 4.53
N LYS A 177 6.92 11.22 3.40
CA LYS A 177 6.36 12.56 3.19
C LYS A 177 4.84 12.55 3.16
N VAL A 178 4.23 11.55 2.52
CA VAL A 178 2.77 11.37 2.51
C VAL A 178 2.24 11.12 3.91
N SER A 179 2.86 10.22 4.68
CA SER A 179 2.39 9.84 6.03
C SER A 179 2.44 10.99 7.05
N LYS A 180 3.35 11.96 6.83
CA LYS A 180 3.55 13.14 7.69
C LYS A 180 2.80 14.39 7.21
N ALA A 181 2.16 14.35 6.05
CA ALA A 181 1.45 15.48 5.48
C ALA A 181 0.18 15.83 6.27
N SER A 182 -0.24 17.09 6.24
CA SER A 182 -1.61 17.44 6.60
C SER A 182 -2.55 17.15 5.42
N PRO A 183 -3.81 16.73 5.65
CA PRO A 183 -4.75 16.47 4.58
C PRO A 183 -4.97 17.65 3.65
N GLU A 184 -5.00 18.85 4.21
CA GLU A 184 -5.23 20.10 3.49
C GLU A 184 -4.03 20.46 2.59
N ASP A 185 -2.79 20.33 3.10
CA ASP A 185 -1.58 20.60 2.33
C ASP A 185 -1.43 19.59 1.19
N LEU A 186 -1.62 18.30 1.49
CA LEU A 186 -1.59 17.24 0.48
C LEU A 186 -2.64 17.49 -0.60
N TYR A 187 -3.89 17.79 -0.21
CA TYR A 187 -4.97 18.07 -1.15
C TYR A 187 -4.65 19.25 -2.06
N ASN A 188 -4.26 20.39 -1.49
CA ASN A 188 -4.03 21.62 -2.24
C ASN A 188 -2.90 21.46 -3.26
N LYS A 189 -1.76 20.87 -2.84
CA LYS A 189 -0.62 20.67 -3.74
C LYS A 189 -0.90 19.63 -4.83
N VAL A 190 -1.55 18.51 -4.46
CA VAL A 190 -1.91 17.46 -5.42
C VAL A 190 -2.95 17.96 -6.42
N ALA A 191 -3.99 18.68 -5.98
CA ALA A 191 -5.01 19.24 -6.86
C ALA A 191 -4.41 20.24 -7.85
N LEU A 192 -3.60 21.20 -7.35
CA LEU A 192 -2.91 22.19 -8.17
C LEU A 192 -1.99 21.52 -9.21
N LYS A 193 -1.23 20.52 -8.78
CA LYS A 193 -0.30 19.84 -9.68
C LYS A 193 -1.04 19.00 -10.72
N ASN A 194 -2.12 18.32 -10.34
CA ASN A 194 -2.92 17.55 -11.28
C ASN A 194 -3.68 18.44 -12.27
N GLU A 195 -4.14 19.62 -11.87
CA GLU A 195 -4.75 20.59 -12.78
C GLU A 195 -3.77 21.03 -13.89
N ALA A 196 -2.52 21.28 -13.51
CA ALA A 196 -1.46 21.67 -14.46
C ALA A 196 -1.04 20.51 -15.38
N MET A 197 -0.91 19.31 -14.87
CA MET A 197 -0.40 18.15 -15.61
C MET A 197 -1.49 17.32 -16.31
N LYS A 198 -2.73 17.40 -15.85
CA LYS A 198 -3.91 16.64 -16.35
C LYS A 198 -3.69 15.14 -16.43
N LEU A 199 -2.94 14.58 -15.48
CA LEU A 199 -2.57 13.15 -15.47
C LEU A 199 -3.69 12.26 -14.94
N TYR A 200 -4.26 12.63 -13.80
CA TYR A 200 -5.29 11.84 -13.14
C TYR A 200 -6.67 12.40 -13.47
N LYS A 201 -7.49 11.57 -14.12
CA LYS A 201 -8.84 11.97 -14.60
C LYS A 201 -9.93 11.85 -13.53
N GLY A 202 -9.66 11.14 -12.44
CA GLY A 202 -10.61 10.99 -11.34
C GLY A 202 -10.75 12.27 -10.53
N LYS A 203 -11.89 12.41 -9.85
CA LYS A 203 -12.07 13.50 -8.87
C LYS A 203 -11.16 13.24 -7.67
N ILE A 204 -10.41 14.25 -7.27
CA ILE A 204 -9.56 14.22 -6.08
C ILE A 204 -10.28 15.04 -5.00
N GLY A 205 -10.53 14.44 -3.83
CA GLY A 205 -11.18 15.11 -2.71
C GLY A 205 -10.31 15.10 -1.44
N LEU A 206 -10.62 15.99 -0.51
CA LEU A 206 -9.92 16.06 0.79
C LEU A 206 -9.99 14.71 1.55
N ASN A 207 -11.14 14.01 1.46
CA ASN A 207 -11.30 12.72 2.10
C ASN A 207 -10.38 11.64 1.50
N ASP A 208 -10.13 11.69 0.18
CA ASP A 208 -9.20 10.76 -0.48
C ASP A 208 -7.78 10.96 0.04
N MET A 209 -7.40 12.22 0.31
CA MET A 209 -6.09 12.54 0.88
C MET A 209 -5.97 12.07 2.35
N LYS A 210 -7.03 12.19 3.14
CA LYS A 210 -7.06 11.61 4.50
C LYS A 210 -6.84 10.11 4.45
N LEU A 211 -7.55 9.40 3.58
CA LEU A 211 -7.39 7.96 3.40
C LEU A 211 -5.99 7.57 2.90
N CYS A 212 -5.42 8.36 1.99
CA CYS A 212 -4.06 8.16 1.49
C CYS A 212 -3.02 8.28 2.61
N ILE A 213 -3.12 9.32 3.46
CA ILE A 213 -2.25 9.53 4.62
C ILE A 213 -2.39 8.37 5.62
N GLU A 214 -3.62 7.97 5.95
CA GLU A 214 -3.86 6.85 6.86
C GLU A 214 -3.28 5.54 6.32
N ALA A 215 -3.44 5.28 5.02
CA ALA A 215 -2.84 4.11 4.37
C ALA A 215 -1.30 4.15 4.38
N ALA A 216 -0.69 5.33 4.20
CA ALA A 216 0.75 5.50 4.23
C ALA A 216 1.36 5.19 5.62
N LYS A 217 0.63 5.41 6.71
CA LYS A 217 1.09 5.14 8.08
C LYS A 217 1.26 3.65 8.40
N TYR A 218 0.69 2.74 7.60
CA TYR A 218 0.88 1.30 7.77
C TYR A 218 2.18 0.78 7.16
N ILE A 219 2.87 1.61 6.39
CA ILE A 219 4.00 1.19 5.57
C ILE A 219 5.30 1.46 6.31
N ASP A 220 6.13 0.43 6.49
CA ASP A 220 7.48 0.58 7.04
C ASP A 220 8.34 1.42 6.07
N ILE A 221 9.01 2.44 6.60
CA ILE A 221 9.89 3.34 5.85
C ILE A 221 11.29 2.75 5.91
N GLU A 222 11.75 2.17 4.80
CA GLU A 222 13.01 1.44 4.77
C GLU A 222 13.95 1.88 3.62
N ILE A 223 13.45 2.61 2.59
CA ILE A 223 14.31 3.03 1.46
C ILE A 223 15.24 4.17 1.86
N GLU A 224 16.43 4.14 1.29
CA GLU A 224 17.47 5.18 1.45
C GLU A 224 17.52 6.03 0.18
N VAL A 225 16.76 7.16 0.14
CA VAL A 225 16.64 8.05 -1.04
C VAL A 225 16.71 9.52 -0.68
#